data_5d89de622e8aaf775b11a33f38f8bb53
#
_entry.id   5d89de622e8aaf775b11a33f38f8bb53
#
_cell.length_a   1.000
_cell.length_b   1.000
_cell.length_c   1.000
_cell.angle_alpha   90.00
_cell.angle_beta   90.00
_cell.angle_gamma   90.00
#
_symmetry.space_group_name_H-M   'P 1'
#
loop_
_entity.id
_entity.type
_entity.pdbx_description
1 polymer ?
#
loop_
_entity_poly.entity_id
_entity_poly.type
_entity_poly.pdbx_seq_one_letter_code
_entity_poly.pdbx_strand_id
1 'polypeptide(L)'
;MNPVGKPGKTGALIPVEIALARLLELAEAAPIREAERLPLAETEGRVLAEDLVSSLDLPPWPNSAMDGYALRLADWHGEPLPVSQRIFAGHAPAPLLSGTCARIFTGAPLPVGADCVEMQENVDVQADQRVRFNEPLVLQQNIRPQGQETTVGEQVLSAGTRIGPIEQGLAASLGCAELSVIRRVRVAVLSTGDELIEPGRALGPGHIYNSNRVLLCSWLKRLGCAVMDAGILPDDLPTTRQRLTELGDVDLILSTGGVSVGEADCLGIALREEGELDLWKLAIKPGKPLTFGHFRGVPVIGLPGNPASTLVTFALLARPYLLRRLGVQEVRPLQFKVPAGFSWPKPGNRREYLRGRLENARAVIYRNQSSGVLRSAAWAEGLVEVLEGTTLVEGDWVNFIPLSEVLG
;
A
#
# COMPACT_ATOMS: atom_id res chain seq x y z
N MET A 1 19.70 -8.77 26.59
CA MET A 1 18.30 -8.54 26.17
C MET A 1 17.49 -9.75 26.59
N ASN A 2 16.55 -9.60 27.52
CA ASN A 2 15.73 -10.70 27.99
C ASN A 2 14.81 -11.20 26.87
N PRO A 3 14.67 -12.51 26.63
CA PRO A 3 13.69 -13.03 25.69
C PRO A 3 12.30 -12.70 26.24
N VAL A 4 11.48 -12.04 25.40
CA VAL A 4 10.09 -11.71 25.69
C VAL A 4 9.35 -13.01 26.05
N GLY A 5 8.85 -13.08 27.27
CA GLY A 5 8.28 -14.28 27.88
C GLY A 5 7.15 -14.88 27.05
N LYS A 6 7.10 -16.22 26.99
CA LYS A 6 5.96 -16.98 26.47
C LYS A 6 4.66 -16.47 27.13
N PRO A 7 3.56 -16.28 26.39
CA PRO A 7 2.30 -15.83 26.96
C PRO A 7 1.88 -16.78 28.08
N GLY A 8 1.62 -16.20 29.24
CA GLY A 8 1.22 -16.94 30.41
C GLY A 8 -0.03 -17.80 30.16
N LYS A 9 -0.08 -18.97 30.81
CA LYS A 9 -1.19 -19.96 30.79
C LYS A 9 -2.55 -19.44 31.32
N THR A 10 -2.81 -18.14 31.26
CA THR A 10 -4.06 -17.54 31.76
C THR A 10 -4.78 -16.87 30.63
N GLY A 11 -6.07 -17.14 30.46
CA GLY A 11 -6.99 -16.67 29.44
C GLY A 11 -7.19 -15.14 29.33
N ALA A 12 -6.16 -14.35 29.59
CA ALA A 12 -6.14 -12.89 29.45
C ALA A 12 -6.25 -12.48 27.98
N LEU A 13 -6.99 -11.39 27.73
CA LEU A 13 -7.10 -10.79 26.40
C LEU A 13 -5.80 -10.04 26.05
N ILE A 14 -5.31 -10.22 24.84
CA ILE A 14 -4.11 -9.56 24.32
C ILE A 14 -4.54 -8.29 23.56
N PRO A 15 -4.02 -7.10 23.91
CA PRO A 15 -4.22 -5.89 23.11
C PRO A 15 -3.77 -6.08 21.66
N VAL A 16 -4.48 -5.46 20.73
CA VAL A 16 -4.21 -5.63 19.28
C VAL A 16 -2.81 -5.14 18.90
N GLU A 17 -2.33 -4.09 19.56
CA GLU A 17 -0.98 -3.54 19.33
C GLU A 17 0.12 -4.53 19.71
N ILE A 18 -0.07 -5.24 20.83
CA ILE A 18 0.89 -6.27 21.29
C ILE A 18 0.88 -7.46 20.33
N ALA A 19 -0.32 -7.89 19.91
CA ALA A 19 -0.44 -8.97 18.94
C ALA A 19 0.20 -8.60 17.59
N LEU A 20 -0.05 -7.38 17.12
CA LEU A 20 0.56 -6.86 15.90
C LEU A 20 2.08 -6.77 16.00
N ALA A 21 2.62 -6.18 17.08
CA ALA A 21 4.06 -6.06 17.29
C ALA A 21 4.74 -7.44 17.22
N ARG A 22 4.16 -8.44 17.88
CA ARG A 22 4.68 -9.82 17.86
C ARG A 22 4.63 -10.45 16.46
N LEU A 23 3.55 -10.24 15.69
CA LEU A 23 3.47 -10.72 14.31
C LEU A 23 4.50 -10.04 13.41
N LEU A 24 4.76 -8.76 13.62
CA LEU A 24 5.77 -8.03 12.84
C LEU A 24 7.18 -8.52 13.15
N GLU A 25 7.53 -8.80 14.42
CA GLU A 25 8.79 -9.43 14.80
C GLU A 25 8.98 -10.79 14.12
N LEU A 26 7.92 -11.62 14.09
CA LEU A 26 7.95 -12.91 13.41
C LEU A 26 8.09 -12.77 11.87
N ALA A 27 7.47 -11.75 11.29
CA ALA A 27 7.61 -11.45 9.87
C ALA A 27 9.04 -11.01 9.50
N GLU A 28 9.65 -10.17 10.35
CA GLU A 28 11.04 -9.71 10.19
C GLU A 28 12.07 -10.82 10.37
N ALA A 29 11.76 -11.83 11.19
CA ALA A 29 12.62 -13.00 11.35
C ALA A 29 12.63 -13.93 10.13
N ALA A 30 11.60 -13.87 9.26
CA ALA A 30 11.44 -14.72 8.08
C ALA A 30 11.02 -13.91 6.84
N PRO A 31 11.81 -12.93 6.39
CA PRO A 31 11.46 -12.10 5.24
C PRO A 31 11.54 -12.90 3.93
N ILE A 32 10.74 -12.52 2.96
CA ILE A 32 10.92 -12.97 1.57
C ILE A 32 12.07 -12.15 0.96
N ARG A 33 13.13 -12.83 0.50
CA ARG A 33 14.33 -12.17 -0.03
C ARG A 33 14.54 -12.39 -1.52
N GLU A 34 13.87 -13.40 -2.09
CA GLU A 34 13.99 -13.70 -3.50
C GLU A 34 13.40 -12.58 -4.34
N ALA A 35 14.24 -12.03 -5.20
CA ALA A 35 13.87 -10.98 -6.14
C ALA A 35 13.71 -11.54 -7.57
N GLU A 36 12.90 -10.85 -8.36
CA GLU A 36 12.76 -11.09 -9.79
C GLU A 36 12.76 -9.75 -10.53
N ARG A 37 13.24 -9.74 -11.78
CA ARG A 37 13.18 -8.56 -12.65
C ARG A 37 11.92 -8.61 -13.49
N LEU A 38 11.16 -7.53 -13.48
CA LEU A 38 9.92 -7.42 -14.25
C LEU A 38 9.94 -6.17 -15.12
N PRO A 39 9.34 -6.23 -16.32
CA PRO A 39 9.02 -5.05 -17.09
C PRO A 39 8.25 -4.03 -16.24
N LEU A 40 8.57 -2.75 -16.39
CA LEU A 40 8.00 -1.67 -15.57
C LEU A 40 6.46 -1.73 -15.52
N ALA A 41 5.80 -2.04 -16.62
CA ALA A 41 4.34 -2.15 -16.69
C ALA A 41 3.74 -3.29 -15.85
N GLU A 42 4.56 -4.27 -15.40
CA GLU A 42 4.11 -5.43 -14.62
C GLU A 42 4.43 -5.28 -13.12
N THR A 43 4.97 -4.12 -12.71
CA THR A 43 5.46 -3.91 -11.34
C THR A 43 4.41 -3.33 -10.40
N GLU A 44 3.22 -2.94 -10.86
CA GLU A 44 2.15 -2.40 -10.00
C GLU A 44 1.79 -3.38 -8.87
N GLY A 45 1.72 -2.84 -7.64
CA GLY A 45 1.42 -3.59 -6.43
C GLY A 45 2.55 -4.49 -5.92
N ARG A 46 3.70 -4.52 -6.64
CA ARG A 46 4.91 -5.24 -6.20
C ARG A 46 5.70 -4.39 -5.21
N VAL A 47 6.67 -5.00 -4.55
CA VAL A 47 7.56 -4.34 -3.59
C VAL A 47 8.97 -4.30 -4.16
N LEU A 48 9.59 -3.12 -4.15
CA LEU A 48 10.94 -2.89 -4.66
C LEU A 48 11.97 -3.68 -3.82
N ALA A 49 12.82 -4.46 -4.49
CA ALA A 49 13.78 -5.35 -3.84
C ALA A 49 15.09 -4.65 -3.44
N GLU A 50 15.44 -3.57 -4.13
CA GLU A 50 16.65 -2.79 -3.95
C GLU A 50 16.34 -1.30 -4.10
N ASP A 51 17.23 -0.43 -3.62
CA ASP A 51 17.06 1.01 -3.78
C ASP A 51 17.12 1.40 -5.27
N LEU A 52 16.20 2.25 -5.71
CA LEU A 52 16.29 2.88 -7.02
C LEU A 52 17.14 4.13 -6.92
N VAL A 53 18.31 4.07 -7.53
CA VAL A 53 19.27 5.17 -7.56
C VAL A 53 19.26 5.78 -8.95
N SER A 54 19.22 7.11 -9.05
CA SER A 54 19.23 7.80 -10.33
C SER A 54 20.55 7.62 -11.06
N SER A 55 20.50 7.20 -12.33
CA SER A 55 21.63 7.11 -13.24
C SER A 55 21.85 8.38 -14.07
N LEU A 56 20.95 9.36 -13.93
CA LEU A 56 20.98 10.63 -14.68
C LEU A 56 20.46 11.77 -13.81
N ASP A 57 20.82 12.99 -14.21
CA ASP A 57 20.18 14.19 -13.65
C ASP A 57 18.79 14.36 -14.25
N LEU A 58 17.82 14.81 -13.45
CA LEU A 58 16.47 15.11 -13.93
C LEU A 58 16.06 16.55 -13.57
N PRO A 59 15.81 17.41 -14.56
CA PRO A 59 16.04 17.23 -15.99
C PRO A 59 17.53 17.06 -16.33
N PRO A 60 17.84 16.37 -17.46
CA PRO A 60 19.23 16.05 -17.82
C PRO A 60 20.05 17.23 -18.33
N TRP A 61 19.42 18.37 -18.58
CA TRP A 61 20.02 19.65 -18.95
C TRP A 61 19.11 20.81 -18.53
N PRO A 62 19.67 22.04 -18.39
CA PRO A 62 18.83 23.21 -18.16
C PRO A 62 17.81 23.39 -19.29
N ASN A 63 16.56 23.69 -18.95
CA ASN A 63 15.51 23.89 -19.92
C ASN A 63 14.60 25.07 -19.56
N SER A 64 13.85 25.54 -20.58
CA SER A 64 12.90 26.63 -20.37
C SER A 64 11.67 26.16 -19.59
N ALA A 65 11.28 26.92 -18.58
CA ALA A 65 10.04 26.73 -17.85
C ALA A 65 8.82 27.28 -18.60
N MET A 66 9.03 28.20 -19.58
CA MET A 66 8.00 28.96 -20.28
C MET A 66 8.24 28.99 -21.79
N ASP A 67 7.19 29.29 -22.52
CA ASP A 67 7.29 29.72 -23.93
C ASP A 67 7.76 31.18 -23.94
N GLY A 68 8.89 31.45 -24.61
CA GLY A 68 9.48 32.77 -24.52
C GLY A 68 10.71 32.97 -25.39
N TYR A 69 11.61 33.75 -24.88
CA TYR A 69 12.87 34.13 -25.55
C TYR A 69 14.03 33.98 -24.58
N ALA A 70 14.97 33.10 -24.94
CA ALA A 70 16.20 32.89 -24.20
C ALA A 70 17.25 33.91 -24.65
N LEU A 71 17.96 34.52 -23.71
CA LEU A 71 19.01 35.51 -23.99
C LEU A 71 20.12 35.36 -22.97
N ARG A 72 21.27 36.04 -23.26
CA ARG A 72 22.32 36.31 -22.28
C ARG A 72 22.10 37.69 -21.70
N LEU A 73 21.86 37.77 -20.41
CA LEU A 73 21.51 39.01 -19.75
C LEU A 73 22.63 40.10 -19.89
N ALA A 74 23.91 39.67 -19.87
CA ALA A 74 25.03 40.54 -20.03
C ALA A 74 25.15 41.21 -21.43
N ASP A 75 24.50 40.64 -22.44
CA ASP A 75 24.50 41.16 -23.83
C ASP A 75 23.32 42.13 -24.08
N TRP A 76 22.38 42.22 -23.15
CA TRP A 76 21.18 43.07 -23.30
C TRP A 76 21.34 44.41 -22.55
N HIS A 77 21.18 45.50 -23.29
CA HIS A 77 21.36 46.88 -22.77
C HIS A 77 20.09 47.72 -22.98
N GLY A 78 18.91 47.05 -23.08
CA GLY A 78 17.62 47.72 -23.26
C GLY A 78 17.16 47.82 -24.72
N GLU A 79 18.01 47.47 -25.68
CA GLU A 79 17.66 47.51 -27.11
C GLU A 79 16.96 46.19 -27.56
N PRO A 80 16.08 46.25 -28.57
CA PRO A 80 15.46 45.04 -29.14
C PRO A 80 16.50 44.09 -29.73
N LEU A 81 16.42 42.78 -29.42
CA LEU A 81 17.34 41.75 -29.89
C LEU A 81 16.79 41.00 -31.13
N PRO A 82 17.64 40.71 -32.17
CA PRO A 82 17.24 39.85 -33.25
C PRO A 82 17.13 38.38 -32.77
N VAL A 83 16.18 37.64 -33.36
CA VAL A 83 15.99 36.18 -33.09
C VAL A 83 16.93 35.37 -33.94
N SER A 84 17.92 34.67 -33.35
CA SER A 84 18.94 33.91 -34.07
C SER A 84 18.51 32.47 -34.38
N GLN A 85 17.62 31.89 -33.56
CA GLN A 85 17.14 30.52 -33.73
C GLN A 85 15.79 30.32 -33.02
N ARG A 86 15.14 29.19 -33.35
CA ARG A 86 13.93 28.70 -32.68
C ARG A 86 14.19 27.31 -32.13
N ILE A 87 13.91 27.08 -30.86
CA ILE A 87 14.30 25.86 -30.10
C ILE A 87 13.03 25.19 -29.58
N PHE A 88 12.69 24.07 -30.17
CA PHE A 88 11.58 23.23 -29.72
C PHE A 88 12.07 22.13 -28.78
N ALA A 89 11.20 21.65 -27.91
CA ALA A 89 11.49 20.48 -27.10
C ALA A 89 11.87 19.29 -28.01
N GLY A 90 12.87 18.51 -27.58
CA GLY A 90 13.40 17.38 -28.36
C GLY A 90 14.44 17.75 -29.42
N HIS A 91 14.81 19.02 -29.55
CA HIS A 91 15.84 19.49 -30.48
C HIS A 91 17.02 20.08 -29.73
N ALA A 92 18.24 19.70 -30.11
CA ALA A 92 19.45 20.30 -29.57
C ALA A 92 19.67 21.70 -30.15
N PRO A 93 19.81 22.76 -29.32
CA PRO A 93 20.06 24.10 -29.80
C PRO A 93 21.53 24.31 -30.21
N ALA A 94 21.77 25.23 -31.15
CA ALA A 94 23.08 25.79 -31.34
C ALA A 94 23.42 26.75 -30.20
N PRO A 95 24.72 27.04 -29.91
CA PRO A 95 25.09 28.07 -28.96
C PRO A 95 24.46 29.43 -29.33
N LEU A 96 24.03 30.19 -28.31
CA LEU A 96 23.43 31.50 -28.52
C LEU A 96 24.48 32.47 -29.06
N LEU A 97 24.15 33.14 -30.17
CA LEU A 97 25.01 34.20 -30.71
C LEU A 97 24.95 35.45 -29.83
N SER A 98 26.12 36.09 -29.60
CA SER A 98 26.16 37.32 -28.84
C SER A 98 25.32 38.43 -29.46
N GLY A 99 24.61 39.21 -28.61
CA GLY A 99 23.71 40.26 -29.06
C GLY A 99 22.42 39.77 -29.73
N THR A 100 22.04 38.50 -29.54
CA THR A 100 20.79 37.93 -30.04
C THR A 100 19.96 37.28 -28.96
N CYS A 101 18.70 36.97 -29.23
CA CYS A 101 17.88 36.06 -28.45
C CYS A 101 17.48 34.82 -29.27
N ALA A 102 17.02 33.79 -28.57
CA ALA A 102 16.44 32.59 -29.21
C ALA A 102 14.98 32.44 -28.82
N ARG A 103 14.08 32.24 -29.79
CA ARG A 103 12.73 31.83 -29.50
C ARG A 103 12.77 30.42 -28.93
N ILE A 104 12.27 30.22 -27.69
CA ILE A 104 12.31 28.94 -26.99
C ILE A 104 10.93 28.55 -26.50
N PHE A 105 10.67 27.24 -26.42
CA PHE A 105 9.41 26.69 -25.95
C PHE A 105 9.61 25.91 -24.66
N THR A 106 8.55 25.79 -23.86
CA THR A 106 8.56 25.07 -22.57
C THR A 106 9.16 23.66 -22.73
N GLY A 107 10.12 23.31 -21.85
CA GLY A 107 10.82 22.03 -21.87
C GLY A 107 11.93 21.93 -22.90
N ALA A 108 12.11 22.93 -23.78
CA ALA A 108 13.22 22.95 -24.73
C ALA A 108 14.55 23.22 -23.99
N PRO A 109 15.66 22.54 -24.40
CA PRO A 109 16.96 22.75 -23.77
C PRO A 109 17.46 24.18 -23.99
N LEU A 110 18.04 24.76 -22.94
CA LEU A 110 18.59 26.09 -22.98
C LEU A 110 19.87 26.12 -23.86
N PRO A 111 20.01 27.06 -24.83
CA PRO A 111 21.22 27.15 -25.64
C PRO A 111 22.40 27.58 -24.78
N VAL A 112 23.57 27.01 -25.01
CA VAL A 112 24.81 27.42 -24.34
C VAL A 112 25.04 28.93 -24.52
N GLY A 113 25.22 29.64 -23.42
CA GLY A 113 25.38 31.08 -23.41
C GLY A 113 24.13 31.87 -23.02
N ALA A 114 22.95 31.27 -23.00
CA ALA A 114 21.76 31.89 -22.42
C ALA A 114 21.72 31.67 -20.90
N ASP A 115 21.25 32.66 -20.17
CA ASP A 115 21.14 32.65 -18.71
C ASP A 115 19.83 33.26 -18.19
N CYS A 116 18.91 33.61 -19.09
CA CYS A 116 17.59 34.16 -18.80
C CYS A 116 16.60 33.75 -19.89
N VAL A 117 15.36 33.50 -19.50
CA VAL A 117 14.21 33.33 -20.42
C VAL A 117 13.13 34.30 -20.00
N GLU A 118 12.68 35.15 -20.94
CA GLU A 118 11.52 35.99 -20.75
C GLU A 118 10.29 35.36 -21.43
N MET A 119 9.14 35.43 -20.77
CA MET A 119 7.89 34.93 -21.29
C MET A 119 7.45 35.72 -22.52
N GLN A 120 6.84 35.04 -23.49
CA GLN A 120 6.33 35.66 -24.71
C GLN A 120 5.28 36.75 -24.46
N GLU A 121 4.57 36.67 -23.34
CA GLU A 121 3.53 37.65 -22.93
C GLU A 121 4.13 38.98 -22.51
N ASN A 122 5.40 39.02 -22.14
CA ASN A 122 6.12 40.20 -21.66
C ASN A 122 7.04 40.84 -22.73
N VAL A 123 6.84 40.49 -23.98
CA VAL A 123 7.68 41.00 -25.07
C VAL A 123 6.83 41.52 -26.25
N ASP A 124 7.40 42.49 -26.97
CA ASP A 124 6.87 42.95 -28.25
C ASP A 124 7.77 42.53 -29.38
N VAL A 125 7.20 41.79 -30.37
CA VAL A 125 7.88 41.43 -31.59
C VAL A 125 7.66 42.56 -32.61
N GLN A 126 8.72 43.24 -32.99
CA GLN A 126 8.70 44.38 -33.92
C GLN A 126 8.53 43.92 -35.37
N ALA A 127 8.24 44.87 -36.28
CA ALA A 127 8.04 44.59 -37.70
C ALA A 127 9.29 44.01 -38.39
N ASP A 128 10.48 44.33 -37.88
CA ASP A 128 11.77 43.78 -38.35
C ASP A 128 12.17 42.45 -37.66
N GLN A 129 11.21 41.82 -36.94
CA GLN A 129 11.38 40.56 -36.20
C GLN A 129 12.32 40.65 -34.98
N ARG A 130 12.73 41.85 -34.54
CA ARG A 130 13.41 42.03 -33.28
C ARG A 130 12.45 41.95 -32.09
N VAL A 131 12.94 41.52 -30.93
CA VAL A 131 12.19 41.32 -29.71
C VAL A 131 12.56 42.40 -28.70
N ARG A 132 11.56 43.18 -28.29
CA ARG A 132 11.69 44.15 -27.18
C ARG A 132 11.18 43.47 -25.92
N PHE A 133 11.95 43.53 -24.86
CA PHE A 133 11.59 43.06 -23.53
C PHE A 133 11.00 44.23 -22.74
N ASN A 134 9.81 44.05 -22.20
CA ASN A 134 9.00 45.09 -21.57
C ASN A 134 9.18 45.13 -20.04
N GLU A 135 9.64 44.02 -19.44
CA GLU A 135 9.80 43.86 -18.01
C GLU A 135 11.29 43.73 -17.64
N PRO A 136 11.67 44.06 -16.38
CA PRO A 136 13.01 43.85 -15.89
C PRO A 136 13.39 42.37 -15.93
N LEU A 137 14.55 42.05 -16.50
CA LEU A 137 15.07 40.70 -16.62
C LEU A 137 15.95 40.33 -15.43
N VAL A 138 15.84 39.08 -14.96
CA VAL A 138 16.63 38.58 -13.84
C VAL A 138 17.42 37.34 -14.25
N LEU A 139 18.64 37.19 -13.76
CA LEU A 139 19.48 36.02 -13.98
C LEU A 139 18.76 34.72 -13.53
N GLN A 140 18.83 33.68 -14.35
CA GLN A 140 18.15 32.37 -14.15
C GLN A 140 16.60 32.40 -14.17
N GLN A 141 16.02 33.54 -14.59
CA GLN A 141 14.58 33.66 -14.70
C GLN A 141 14.03 32.63 -15.68
N ASN A 142 12.93 31.92 -15.28
CA ASN A 142 12.22 30.93 -16.05
C ASN A 142 13.09 29.78 -16.61
N ILE A 143 14.18 29.46 -15.94
CA ILE A 143 15.07 28.34 -16.26
C ILE A 143 14.87 27.26 -15.21
N ARG A 144 14.61 26.02 -15.63
CA ARG A 144 14.72 24.84 -14.77
C ARG A 144 16.17 24.35 -14.86
N PRO A 145 16.93 24.37 -13.77
CA PRO A 145 18.32 23.90 -13.78
C PRO A 145 18.39 22.38 -14.02
N GLN A 146 19.53 21.92 -14.55
CA GLN A 146 19.87 20.49 -14.59
C GLN A 146 19.82 19.91 -13.18
N GLY A 147 19.26 18.69 -13.03
CA GLY A 147 19.19 18.01 -11.74
C GLY A 147 18.25 18.66 -10.72
N GLN A 148 17.31 19.51 -11.16
CA GLN A 148 16.37 20.18 -10.24
C GLN A 148 15.51 19.20 -9.44
N GLU A 149 15.16 18.05 -10.00
CA GLU A 149 14.32 17.04 -9.37
C GLU A 149 15.18 15.98 -8.68
N THR A 150 16.18 15.46 -9.37
CA THR A 150 17.14 14.50 -8.82
C THR A 150 18.46 14.57 -9.57
N THR A 151 19.54 14.17 -8.89
CA THR A 151 20.90 14.14 -9.43
C THR A 151 21.41 12.71 -9.55
N VAL A 152 22.43 12.51 -10.40
CA VAL A 152 23.12 11.21 -10.53
C VAL A 152 23.60 10.72 -9.16
N GLY A 153 23.28 9.48 -8.81
CA GLY A 153 23.66 8.85 -7.55
C GLY A 153 22.70 9.10 -6.39
N GLU A 154 21.67 9.92 -6.57
CA GLU A 154 20.65 10.15 -5.55
C GLU A 154 19.69 8.95 -5.48
N GLN A 155 19.35 8.51 -4.25
CA GLN A 155 18.35 7.49 -4.01
C GLN A 155 16.96 8.10 -4.17
N VAL A 156 16.21 7.58 -5.15
CA VAL A 156 14.88 8.09 -5.52
C VAL A 156 13.76 7.32 -4.84
N LEU A 157 13.90 5.99 -4.77
CA LEU A 157 12.99 5.11 -4.03
C LEU A 157 13.80 4.11 -3.21
N SER A 158 13.33 3.82 -2.00
CA SER A 158 13.97 2.85 -1.11
C SER A 158 13.47 1.42 -1.38
N ALA A 159 14.33 0.44 -1.16
CA ALA A 159 13.90 -0.95 -1.04
C ALA A 159 12.74 -1.08 -0.03
N GLY A 160 11.77 -1.95 -0.32
CA GLY A 160 10.56 -2.08 0.47
C GLY A 160 9.44 -1.10 0.09
N THR A 161 9.66 -0.18 -0.84
CA THR A 161 8.60 0.67 -1.39
C THR A 161 7.61 -0.18 -2.18
N ARG A 162 6.32 -0.04 -1.89
CA ARG A 162 5.25 -0.65 -2.70
C ARG A 162 5.03 0.22 -3.93
N ILE A 163 5.18 -0.40 -5.10
CA ILE A 163 5.13 0.29 -6.38
C ILE A 163 3.67 0.54 -6.77
N GLY A 164 3.30 1.80 -6.92
CA GLY A 164 2.05 2.26 -7.49
C GLY A 164 2.27 3.02 -8.80
N PRO A 165 1.24 3.66 -9.35
CA PRO A 165 1.35 4.43 -10.59
C PRO A 165 2.36 5.58 -10.53
N ILE A 166 2.52 6.21 -9.37
CA ILE A 166 3.47 7.33 -9.18
C ILE A 166 4.91 6.81 -9.22
N GLU A 167 5.21 5.72 -8.50
CA GLU A 167 6.54 5.10 -8.48
C GLU A 167 6.93 4.55 -9.85
N GLN A 168 5.97 3.96 -10.61
CA GLN A 168 6.19 3.56 -12.01
C GLN A 168 6.52 4.77 -12.89
N GLY A 169 5.75 5.87 -12.77
CA GLY A 169 5.99 7.10 -13.51
C GLY A 169 7.37 7.67 -13.22
N LEU A 170 7.77 7.70 -11.94
CA LEU A 170 9.08 8.17 -11.51
C LEU A 170 10.21 7.28 -12.03
N ALA A 171 10.08 5.96 -11.95
CA ALA A 171 11.06 5.04 -12.53
C ALA A 171 11.17 5.21 -14.07
N ALA A 172 10.05 5.43 -14.75
CA ALA A 172 10.04 5.71 -16.19
C ALA A 172 10.77 7.00 -16.54
N SER A 173 10.64 8.07 -15.73
CA SER A 173 11.34 9.34 -15.95
C SER A 173 12.87 9.20 -15.80
N LEU A 174 13.33 8.20 -15.05
CA LEU A 174 14.73 7.81 -14.92
C LEU A 174 15.21 6.84 -16.01
N GLY A 175 14.35 6.49 -16.97
CA GLY A 175 14.67 5.59 -18.08
C GLY A 175 14.66 4.10 -17.71
N CYS A 176 14.08 3.71 -16.58
CA CYS A 176 14.00 2.31 -16.17
C CYS A 176 12.97 1.56 -17.01
N ALA A 177 13.41 0.55 -17.76
CA ALA A 177 12.51 -0.35 -18.50
C ALA A 177 12.00 -1.50 -17.63
N GLU A 178 12.77 -1.87 -16.61
CA GLU A 178 12.52 -2.97 -15.68
C GLU A 178 12.86 -2.53 -14.26
N LEU A 179 12.24 -3.17 -13.26
CA LEU A 179 12.60 -3.03 -11.84
C LEU A 179 12.85 -4.39 -11.22
N SER A 180 13.77 -4.41 -10.24
CA SER A 180 13.99 -5.55 -9.34
C SER A 180 12.96 -5.50 -8.22
N VAL A 181 12.11 -6.52 -8.12
CA VAL A 181 11.01 -6.56 -7.15
C VAL A 181 11.06 -7.87 -6.36
N ILE A 182 10.60 -7.84 -5.11
CA ILE A 182 10.43 -9.05 -4.30
C ILE A 182 9.39 -9.95 -4.98
N ARG A 183 9.68 -11.27 -5.09
CA ARG A 183 8.70 -12.22 -5.62
C ARG A 183 7.40 -12.21 -4.82
N ARG A 184 6.32 -12.64 -5.44
CA ARG A 184 5.02 -12.74 -4.77
C ARG A 184 5.07 -13.72 -3.60
N VAL A 185 4.47 -13.34 -2.46
CA VAL A 185 4.24 -14.28 -1.34
C VAL A 185 3.23 -15.32 -1.79
N ARG A 186 3.57 -16.61 -1.61
CA ARG A 186 2.70 -17.74 -1.93
C ARG A 186 1.85 -18.07 -0.71
N VAL A 187 0.54 -17.86 -0.80
CA VAL A 187 -0.40 -18.03 0.32
C VAL A 187 -1.40 -19.10 -0.02
N ALA A 188 -1.44 -20.18 0.76
CA ALA A 188 -2.54 -21.14 0.71
C ALA A 188 -3.71 -20.65 1.58
N VAL A 189 -4.91 -20.61 1.02
CA VAL A 189 -6.14 -20.25 1.73
C VAL A 189 -7.03 -21.48 1.86
N LEU A 190 -7.40 -21.81 3.09
CA LEU A 190 -8.28 -22.91 3.40
C LEU A 190 -9.39 -22.50 4.38
N SER A 191 -10.47 -23.24 4.39
CA SER A 191 -11.55 -23.11 5.37
C SER A 191 -11.81 -24.45 6.03
N THR A 192 -12.21 -24.44 7.29
CA THR A 192 -12.61 -25.65 8.03
C THR A 192 -14.03 -25.49 8.55
N GLY A 193 -14.77 -26.56 8.57
CA GLY A 193 -16.14 -26.64 9.08
C GLY A 193 -17.05 -27.44 8.16
N ASP A 194 -17.67 -28.47 8.71
CA ASP A 194 -18.62 -29.33 7.99
C ASP A 194 -19.91 -28.60 7.59
N GLU A 195 -20.17 -27.43 8.20
CA GLU A 195 -21.27 -26.54 7.82
C GLU A 195 -21.06 -25.83 6.48
N LEU A 196 -19.82 -25.80 5.96
CA LEU A 196 -19.47 -24.98 4.80
C LEU A 196 -19.79 -25.69 3.48
N ILE A 197 -20.46 -24.97 2.60
CA ILE A 197 -20.78 -25.40 1.22
C ILE A 197 -20.20 -24.40 0.21
N GLU A 198 -19.73 -24.91 -0.91
CA GLU A 198 -19.26 -24.07 -2.01
C GLU A 198 -20.41 -23.28 -2.64
N PRO A 199 -20.21 -21.99 -2.95
CA PRO A 199 -21.18 -21.22 -3.72
C PRO A 199 -21.54 -21.92 -5.05
N GLY A 200 -22.83 -21.88 -5.39
CA GLY A 200 -23.38 -22.55 -6.58
C GLY A 200 -23.91 -23.97 -6.34
N ARG A 201 -23.64 -24.58 -5.18
CA ARG A 201 -24.28 -25.86 -4.78
C ARG A 201 -25.56 -25.60 -3.99
N ALA A 202 -26.46 -26.56 -3.97
CA ALA A 202 -27.70 -26.49 -3.16
C ALA A 202 -27.36 -26.45 -1.67
N LEU A 203 -28.00 -25.55 -0.92
CA LEU A 203 -27.80 -25.39 0.52
C LEU A 203 -28.74 -26.35 1.27
N GLY A 204 -28.19 -27.29 2.00
CA GLY A 204 -28.95 -28.18 2.89
C GLY A 204 -29.19 -27.59 4.28
N PRO A 205 -30.05 -28.19 5.12
CA PRO A 205 -30.24 -27.77 6.49
C PRO A 205 -28.93 -27.79 7.27
N GLY A 206 -28.66 -26.73 8.06
CA GLY A 206 -27.44 -26.59 8.88
C GLY A 206 -26.21 -26.09 8.13
N HIS A 207 -26.28 -25.95 6.81
CA HIS A 207 -25.15 -25.48 6.01
C HIS A 207 -25.21 -23.99 5.69
N ILE A 208 -24.03 -23.39 5.45
CA ILE A 208 -23.85 -22.02 5.01
C ILE A 208 -22.84 -21.97 3.85
N TYR A 209 -22.91 -20.94 3.01
CA TYR A 209 -21.92 -20.77 1.96
C TYR A 209 -20.59 -20.24 2.49
N ASN A 210 -19.48 -20.78 1.97
CA ASN A 210 -18.12 -20.34 2.28
C ASN A 210 -17.80 -19.00 1.64
N SER A 211 -18.22 -17.92 2.26
CA SER A 211 -17.95 -16.55 1.78
C SER A 211 -16.56 -16.04 2.16
N ASN A 212 -15.99 -16.48 3.29
CA ASN A 212 -14.72 -16.00 3.80
C ASN A 212 -13.54 -16.34 2.87
N ARG A 213 -13.52 -17.56 2.32
CA ARG A 213 -12.48 -18.00 1.40
C ARG A 213 -12.45 -17.14 0.14
N VAL A 214 -13.62 -16.86 -0.45
CA VAL A 214 -13.73 -15.98 -1.62
C VAL A 214 -13.21 -14.58 -1.29
N LEU A 215 -13.59 -14.04 -0.13
CA LEU A 215 -13.15 -12.74 0.37
C LEU A 215 -11.62 -12.68 0.52
N LEU A 216 -11.02 -13.66 1.21
CA LEU A 216 -9.58 -13.72 1.46
C LEU A 216 -8.77 -13.92 0.18
N CYS A 217 -9.19 -14.82 -0.71
CA CYS A 217 -8.52 -15.03 -1.99
C CYS A 217 -8.53 -13.73 -2.84
N SER A 218 -9.64 -12.99 -2.83
CA SER A 218 -9.74 -11.72 -3.53
C SER A 218 -8.79 -10.66 -2.94
N TRP A 219 -8.76 -10.52 -1.61
CA TRP A 219 -7.87 -9.57 -0.95
C TRP A 219 -6.40 -9.88 -1.15
N LEU A 220 -6.00 -11.13 -0.98
CA LEU A 220 -4.62 -11.55 -1.18
C LEU A 220 -4.13 -11.29 -2.61
N LYS A 221 -5.00 -11.51 -3.62
CA LYS A 221 -4.69 -11.16 -5.02
C LYS A 221 -4.47 -9.65 -5.18
N ARG A 222 -5.30 -8.81 -4.56
CA ARG A 222 -5.12 -7.35 -4.58
C ARG A 222 -3.86 -6.90 -3.85
N LEU A 223 -3.43 -7.63 -2.80
CA LEU A 223 -2.15 -7.40 -2.12
C LEU A 223 -0.94 -7.87 -2.93
N GLY A 224 -1.16 -8.47 -4.10
CA GLY A 224 -0.09 -8.96 -4.96
C GLY A 224 0.42 -10.35 -4.60
N CYS A 225 -0.26 -11.13 -3.76
CA CYS A 225 0.12 -12.50 -3.41
C CYS A 225 -0.18 -13.50 -4.53
N ALA A 226 0.63 -14.56 -4.63
CA ALA A 226 0.29 -15.76 -5.38
C ALA A 226 -0.60 -16.64 -4.48
N VAL A 227 -1.88 -16.77 -4.84
CA VAL A 227 -2.90 -17.41 -4.01
C VAL A 227 -3.18 -18.81 -4.49
N MET A 228 -2.98 -19.78 -3.59
CA MET A 228 -3.43 -21.17 -3.74
C MET A 228 -4.77 -21.33 -2.99
N ASP A 229 -5.83 -21.60 -3.71
CA ASP A 229 -7.13 -21.89 -3.11
C ASP A 229 -7.18 -23.39 -2.75
N ALA A 230 -7.01 -23.70 -1.45
CA ALA A 230 -6.97 -25.07 -0.94
C ALA A 230 -8.37 -25.65 -0.59
N GLY A 231 -9.43 -24.83 -0.75
CA GLY A 231 -10.82 -25.30 -0.58
C GLY A 231 -11.26 -25.44 0.88
N ILE A 232 -12.21 -26.32 1.11
CA ILE A 232 -12.76 -26.67 2.43
C ILE A 232 -12.09 -27.95 2.91
N LEU A 233 -11.55 -27.94 4.13
CA LEU A 233 -11.07 -29.12 4.83
C LEU A 233 -12.23 -29.71 5.65
N PRO A 234 -12.48 -31.01 5.54
CA PRO A 234 -13.44 -31.68 6.41
C PRO A 234 -12.90 -31.79 7.84
N ASP A 235 -13.78 -31.96 8.81
CA ASP A 235 -13.41 -32.17 10.22
C ASP A 235 -12.92 -33.62 10.43
N ASP A 236 -11.92 -34.02 9.64
CA ASP A 236 -11.22 -35.31 9.66
C ASP A 236 -9.72 -35.11 9.74
N LEU A 237 -9.08 -35.59 10.81
CA LEU A 237 -7.67 -35.34 11.07
C LEU A 237 -6.72 -35.96 10.04
N PRO A 238 -6.87 -37.22 9.61
CA PRO A 238 -6.03 -37.79 8.55
C PRO A 238 -6.07 -36.99 7.25
N THR A 239 -7.29 -36.62 6.79
CA THR A 239 -7.48 -35.81 5.58
C THR A 239 -6.87 -34.42 5.75
N THR A 240 -7.06 -33.79 6.91
CA THR A 240 -6.45 -32.46 7.21
C THR A 240 -4.92 -32.52 7.10
N ARG A 241 -4.26 -33.52 7.69
CA ARG A 241 -2.79 -33.68 7.60
C ARG A 241 -2.32 -33.92 6.16
N GLN A 242 -3.01 -34.80 5.43
CA GLN A 242 -2.69 -35.06 4.04
C GLN A 242 -2.77 -33.77 3.21
N ARG A 243 -3.88 -33.04 3.31
CA ARG A 243 -4.11 -31.80 2.56
C ARG A 243 -3.10 -30.70 2.92
N LEU A 244 -2.74 -30.56 4.20
CA LEU A 244 -1.68 -29.60 4.62
C LEU A 244 -0.32 -29.98 4.02
N THR A 245 -0.02 -31.29 3.95
CA THR A 245 1.23 -31.77 3.33
C THR A 245 1.25 -31.54 1.81
N GLU A 246 0.09 -31.67 1.15
CA GLU A 246 -0.05 -31.44 -0.29
C GLU A 246 0.05 -29.96 -0.71
N LEU A 247 -0.02 -29.00 0.22
CA LEU A 247 0.12 -27.55 -0.10
C LEU A 247 1.47 -27.21 -0.70
N GLY A 248 2.50 -28.07 -0.49
CA GLY A 248 3.81 -27.88 -1.08
C GLY A 248 4.52 -26.63 -0.62
N ASP A 249 5.19 -25.95 -1.56
CA ASP A 249 6.04 -24.79 -1.29
C ASP A 249 5.23 -23.50 -1.21
N VAL A 250 4.64 -23.23 -0.02
CA VAL A 250 3.93 -21.99 0.31
C VAL A 250 4.64 -21.22 1.43
N ASP A 251 4.52 -19.90 1.43
CA ASP A 251 5.14 -19.02 2.42
C ASP A 251 4.25 -18.77 3.64
N LEU A 252 2.94 -19.00 3.48
CA LEU A 252 1.95 -18.82 4.54
C LEU A 252 0.73 -19.71 4.26
N ILE A 253 0.20 -20.33 5.30
CA ILE A 253 -1.12 -20.94 5.31
C ILE A 253 -2.07 -19.99 6.05
N LEU A 254 -3.15 -19.58 5.39
CA LEU A 254 -4.19 -18.74 5.97
C LEU A 254 -5.49 -19.53 6.06
N SER A 255 -5.98 -19.78 7.28
CA SER A 255 -7.23 -20.49 7.48
C SER A 255 -8.35 -19.58 7.96
N THR A 256 -9.59 -19.96 7.67
CA THR A 256 -10.78 -19.40 8.30
C THR A 256 -11.60 -20.51 8.94
N GLY A 257 -11.94 -20.37 10.22
CA GLY A 257 -12.44 -21.45 11.04
C GLY A 257 -11.30 -22.32 11.59
N GLY A 258 -11.64 -23.38 12.34
CA GLY A 258 -10.66 -24.30 12.92
C GLY A 258 -9.65 -23.65 13.89
N VAL A 259 -10.02 -22.56 14.53
CA VAL A 259 -9.17 -21.79 15.47
C VAL A 259 -9.77 -21.76 16.86
N SER A 260 -10.54 -22.79 17.19
CA SER A 260 -11.23 -22.95 18.46
C SER A 260 -10.45 -23.91 19.37
N VAL A 261 -10.79 -23.90 20.66
CA VAL A 261 -10.36 -24.92 21.63
C VAL A 261 -11.27 -26.16 21.63
N GLY A 262 -12.15 -26.30 20.61
CA GLY A 262 -13.12 -27.39 20.50
C GLY A 262 -12.47 -28.74 20.14
N GLU A 263 -13.12 -29.83 20.52
CA GLU A 263 -12.68 -31.20 20.23
C GLU A 263 -12.67 -31.54 18.72
N ALA A 264 -13.42 -30.79 17.91
CA ALA A 264 -13.53 -30.96 16.44
C ALA A 264 -12.52 -30.11 15.65
N ASP A 265 -11.54 -29.46 16.30
CA ASP A 265 -10.54 -28.62 15.64
C ASP A 265 -9.37 -29.45 15.08
N CYS A 266 -9.63 -30.18 13.97
CA CYS A 266 -8.62 -31.00 13.30
C CYS A 266 -7.39 -30.22 12.84
N LEU A 267 -7.56 -28.97 12.40
CA LEU A 267 -6.45 -28.09 12.06
C LEU A 267 -5.58 -27.79 13.27
N GLY A 268 -6.19 -27.37 14.39
CA GLY A 268 -5.47 -27.11 15.63
C GLY A 268 -4.76 -28.34 16.19
N ILE A 269 -5.34 -29.56 16.03
CA ILE A 269 -4.69 -30.81 16.42
C ILE A 269 -3.47 -31.08 15.53
N ALA A 270 -3.62 -31.00 14.21
CA ALA A 270 -2.49 -31.20 13.27
C ALA A 270 -1.34 -30.25 13.55
N LEU A 271 -1.62 -28.97 13.82
CA LEU A 271 -0.59 -27.98 14.16
C LEU A 271 0.14 -28.27 15.49
N ARG A 272 -0.56 -28.77 16.51
CA ARG A 272 0.05 -29.14 17.81
C ARG A 272 0.95 -30.38 17.70
N GLU A 273 0.62 -31.30 16.84
CA GLU A 273 1.35 -32.57 16.68
C GLU A 273 2.56 -32.46 15.72
N GLU A 274 2.44 -31.65 14.67
CA GLU A 274 3.46 -31.54 13.62
C GLU A 274 4.09 -30.14 13.52
N GLY A 275 3.87 -29.29 14.51
CA GLY A 275 4.39 -27.93 14.52
C GLY A 275 4.23 -27.22 15.86
N GLU A 276 3.99 -25.95 15.81
CA GLU A 276 3.72 -25.09 16.97
C GLU A 276 2.38 -24.38 16.79
N LEU A 277 1.66 -24.19 17.89
CA LEU A 277 0.38 -23.50 17.90
C LEU A 277 0.27 -22.58 19.12
N ASP A 278 0.11 -21.30 18.83
CA ASP A 278 -0.26 -20.28 19.82
C ASP A 278 -1.69 -19.79 19.54
N LEU A 279 -2.60 -20.01 20.47
CA LEU A 279 -3.95 -19.47 20.41
C LEU A 279 -4.01 -18.13 21.15
N TRP A 280 -4.32 -17.07 20.44
CA TRP A 280 -4.40 -15.71 20.97
C TRP A 280 -5.86 -15.30 21.18
N LYS A 281 -6.17 -14.80 22.35
CA LYS A 281 -7.46 -14.17 22.64
C LYS A 281 -7.27 -12.66 22.56
N LEU A 282 -7.68 -12.06 21.45
CA LEU A 282 -7.49 -10.63 21.23
C LEU A 282 -8.50 -9.77 21.98
N ALA A 283 -8.06 -8.64 22.47
CA ALA A 283 -8.90 -7.62 23.11
C ALA A 283 -9.64 -6.75 22.06
N ILE A 284 -10.15 -7.36 20.98
CA ILE A 284 -10.89 -6.66 19.92
C ILE A 284 -12.30 -7.22 19.72
N LYS A 285 -13.16 -6.42 19.09
CA LYS A 285 -14.51 -6.77 18.69
C LYS A 285 -14.85 -6.10 17.34
N PRO A 286 -15.26 -6.90 16.32
CA PRO A 286 -15.26 -8.35 16.27
C PRO A 286 -13.85 -8.94 16.12
N GLY A 287 -13.66 -10.26 16.38
CA GLY A 287 -12.41 -10.94 16.07
C GLY A 287 -11.58 -11.41 17.28
N LYS A 288 -12.24 -11.89 18.34
CA LYS A 288 -11.55 -12.34 19.56
C LYS A 288 -10.50 -13.45 19.37
N PRO A 289 -10.77 -14.57 18.65
CA PRO A 289 -9.76 -15.62 18.45
C PRO A 289 -8.86 -15.27 17.27
N LEU A 290 -7.57 -15.53 17.43
CA LEU A 290 -6.57 -15.60 16.37
C LEU A 290 -5.63 -16.75 16.70
N THR A 291 -5.30 -17.54 15.73
CA THR A 291 -4.27 -18.57 15.86
C THR A 291 -3.05 -18.16 15.07
N PHE A 292 -1.89 -18.29 15.68
CA PHE A 292 -0.60 -18.25 15.00
C PHE A 292 0.17 -19.52 15.31
N GLY A 293 0.82 -20.11 14.31
CA GLY A 293 1.59 -21.32 14.48
C GLY A 293 2.43 -21.64 13.27
N HIS A 294 2.97 -22.85 13.24
CA HIS A 294 3.71 -23.39 12.12
C HIS A 294 3.27 -24.82 11.84
N PHE A 295 3.22 -25.21 10.60
CA PHE A 295 3.08 -26.58 10.16
C PHE A 295 4.32 -26.94 9.36
N ARG A 296 5.16 -27.86 9.90
CA ARG A 296 6.45 -28.24 9.29
C ARG A 296 7.29 -27.05 8.84
N GLY A 297 7.36 -26.00 9.68
CA GLY A 297 8.13 -24.79 9.40
C GLY A 297 7.40 -23.72 8.57
N VAL A 298 6.25 -24.02 7.96
CA VAL A 298 5.42 -23.03 7.26
C VAL A 298 4.55 -22.29 8.25
N PRO A 299 4.58 -20.94 8.31
CA PRO A 299 3.71 -20.14 9.16
C PRO A 299 2.23 -20.39 8.85
N VAL A 300 1.41 -20.42 9.90
CA VAL A 300 -0.06 -20.57 9.80
C VAL A 300 -0.71 -19.44 10.58
N ILE A 301 -1.62 -18.71 9.93
CA ILE A 301 -2.51 -17.75 10.59
C ILE A 301 -3.94 -18.24 10.45
N GLY A 302 -4.58 -18.51 11.58
CA GLY A 302 -5.98 -18.89 11.64
C GLY A 302 -6.85 -17.70 12.03
N LEU A 303 -7.76 -17.32 11.15
CA LEU A 303 -8.71 -16.23 11.32
C LEU A 303 -10.06 -16.75 11.83
N PRO A 304 -10.87 -15.91 12.51
CA PRO A 304 -12.20 -16.29 12.96
C PRO A 304 -13.11 -16.70 11.80
N GLY A 305 -14.07 -17.63 12.03
CA GLY A 305 -15.05 -18.05 11.02
C GLY A 305 -16.13 -17.00 10.69
N ASN A 306 -16.40 -16.04 11.58
CA ASN A 306 -17.40 -14.99 11.32
C ASN A 306 -16.86 -13.93 10.33
N PRO A 307 -17.59 -13.58 9.24
CA PRO A 307 -17.05 -12.75 8.15
C PRO A 307 -16.53 -11.37 8.56
N ALA A 308 -17.27 -10.64 9.40
CA ALA A 308 -16.78 -9.32 9.85
C ALA A 308 -15.58 -9.44 10.83
N SER A 309 -15.45 -10.57 11.54
CA SER A 309 -14.25 -10.85 12.34
C SER A 309 -13.06 -11.15 11.44
N THR A 310 -13.26 -11.98 10.40
CA THR A 310 -12.24 -12.28 9.39
C THR A 310 -11.72 -10.99 8.74
N LEU A 311 -12.62 -10.08 8.33
CA LEU A 311 -12.28 -8.77 7.79
C LEU A 311 -11.35 -7.98 8.72
N VAL A 312 -11.77 -7.79 9.98
CA VAL A 312 -11.04 -6.94 10.94
C VAL A 312 -9.70 -7.57 11.31
N THR A 313 -9.65 -8.88 11.58
CA THR A 313 -8.39 -9.55 11.94
C THR A 313 -7.42 -9.64 10.76
N PHE A 314 -7.92 -9.86 9.55
CA PHE A 314 -7.09 -9.79 8.34
C PHE A 314 -6.50 -8.39 8.15
N ALA A 315 -7.34 -7.35 8.18
CA ALA A 315 -6.94 -5.97 7.96
C ALA A 315 -5.86 -5.48 8.94
N LEU A 316 -6.04 -5.82 10.23
CA LEU A 316 -5.21 -5.30 11.31
C LEU A 316 -3.98 -6.16 11.64
N LEU A 317 -3.97 -7.44 11.28
CA LEU A 317 -2.96 -8.39 11.70
C LEU A 317 -2.33 -9.17 10.54
N ALA A 318 -3.12 -9.91 9.75
CA ALA A 318 -2.57 -10.74 8.68
C ALA A 318 -1.98 -9.91 7.52
N ARG A 319 -2.65 -8.83 7.10
CA ARG A 319 -2.15 -7.91 6.08
C ARG A 319 -0.82 -7.25 6.48
N PRO A 320 -0.68 -6.61 7.65
CA PRO A 320 0.59 -6.07 8.11
C PRO A 320 1.71 -7.10 8.18
N TYR A 321 1.42 -8.33 8.64
CA TYR A 321 2.37 -9.44 8.64
C TYR A 321 2.88 -9.76 7.23
N LEU A 322 1.98 -9.89 6.24
CA LEU A 322 2.34 -10.16 4.85
C LEU A 322 3.19 -9.05 4.24
N LEU A 323 2.80 -7.79 4.45
CA LEU A 323 3.53 -6.63 3.95
C LEU A 323 4.93 -6.54 4.58
N ARG A 324 5.06 -6.79 5.88
CA ARG A 324 6.35 -6.81 6.57
C ARG A 324 7.26 -7.92 6.04
N ARG A 325 6.72 -9.09 5.72
CA ARG A 325 7.49 -10.17 5.09
C ARG A 325 8.05 -9.80 3.71
N LEU A 326 7.38 -8.89 3.00
CA LEU A 326 7.84 -8.31 1.73
C LEU A 326 8.85 -7.16 1.92
N GLY A 327 9.16 -6.76 3.16
CA GLY A 327 10.09 -5.67 3.46
C GLY A 327 9.45 -4.28 3.55
N VAL A 328 8.13 -4.18 3.42
CA VAL A 328 7.43 -2.89 3.57
C VAL A 328 7.59 -2.36 5.00
N GLN A 329 8.04 -1.11 5.15
CA GLN A 329 8.30 -0.51 6.46
C GLN A 329 7.02 -0.01 7.13
N GLU A 330 6.21 0.75 6.40
CA GLU A 330 4.94 1.29 6.91
C GLU A 330 3.79 0.35 6.55
N VAL A 331 3.45 -0.55 7.47
CA VAL A 331 2.43 -1.58 7.25
C VAL A 331 1.08 -1.26 7.90
N ARG A 332 1.04 -0.27 8.80
CA ARG A 332 -0.22 0.14 9.42
C ARG A 332 -1.08 0.89 8.41
N PRO A 333 -2.39 0.64 8.37
CA PRO A 333 -3.26 1.42 7.51
C PRO A 333 -3.31 2.88 7.97
N LEU A 334 -3.43 3.79 7.02
CA LEU A 334 -3.71 5.20 7.31
C LEU A 334 -5.00 5.30 8.11
N GLN A 335 -5.00 6.17 9.12
CA GLN A 335 -6.18 6.51 9.89
C GLN A 335 -6.22 8.00 10.16
N PHE A 336 -7.40 8.54 10.24
CA PHE A 336 -7.61 9.95 10.55
C PHE A 336 -8.80 10.15 11.48
N LYS A 337 -8.79 11.26 12.20
CA LYS A 337 -9.88 11.60 13.12
C LYS A 337 -11.03 12.26 12.39
N VAL A 338 -12.26 11.84 12.72
CA VAL A 338 -13.51 12.43 12.24
C VAL A 338 -14.52 12.52 13.39
N PRO A 339 -15.47 13.46 13.36
CA PRO A 339 -16.52 13.50 14.37
C PRO A 339 -17.47 12.30 14.19
N ALA A 340 -17.89 11.68 15.29
CA ALA A 340 -18.91 10.64 15.30
C ALA A 340 -20.30 11.23 14.95
N GLY A 341 -20.98 10.63 14.00
CA GLY A 341 -22.39 10.88 13.70
C GLY A 341 -23.32 9.91 14.44
N PHE A 342 -22.88 9.37 15.56
CA PHE A 342 -23.59 8.39 16.38
C PHE A 342 -23.19 8.50 17.85
N SER A 343 -23.99 7.91 18.74
CA SER A 343 -23.65 7.73 20.14
C SER A 343 -23.35 6.26 20.45
N TRP A 344 -22.34 5.99 21.29
CA TRP A 344 -21.95 4.66 21.76
C TRP A 344 -21.95 4.63 23.30
N PRO A 345 -23.12 4.41 23.93
CA PRO A 345 -23.30 4.68 25.36
C PRO A 345 -22.76 3.59 26.30
N LYS A 346 -22.43 2.40 25.78
CA LYS A 346 -21.96 1.27 26.61
C LYS A 346 -20.48 1.02 26.37
N PRO A 347 -19.62 1.28 27.39
CA PRO A 347 -18.19 0.98 27.27
C PRO A 347 -17.98 -0.53 27.19
N GLY A 348 -17.18 -0.96 26.23
CA GLY A 348 -16.72 -2.34 26.11
C GLY A 348 -15.37 -2.54 26.79
N ASN A 349 -15.05 -3.78 27.19
CA ASN A 349 -13.72 -4.14 27.70
C ASN A 349 -12.74 -4.56 26.57
N ARG A 350 -13.11 -4.33 25.34
CA ARG A 350 -12.31 -4.63 24.12
C ARG A 350 -12.43 -3.48 23.17
N ARG A 351 -11.39 -3.24 22.39
CA ARG A 351 -11.42 -2.28 21.30
C ARG A 351 -12.41 -2.72 20.24
N GLU A 352 -13.31 -1.82 19.82
CA GLU A 352 -14.32 -2.13 18.82
C GLU A 352 -13.98 -1.49 17.48
N TYR A 353 -14.12 -2.26 16.41
CA TYR A 353 -13.95 -1.81 15.03
C TYR A 353 -15.30 -1.91 14.33
N LEU A 354 -16.00 -0.79 14.29
CA LEU A 354 -17.35 -0.71 13.75
C LEU A 354 -17.29 -0.46 12.24
N ARG A 355 -18.15 -1.15 11.49
CA ARG A 355 -18.28 -0.90 10.05
C ARG A 355 -19.02 0.41 9.87
N GLY A 356 -18.33 1.37 9.25
CA GLY A 356 -18.79 2.75 9.09
C GLY A 356 -18.48 3.32 7.72
N ARG A 357 -19.08 4.44 7.42
CA ARG A 357 -18.79 5.28 6.26
C ARG A 357 -18.83 6.75 6.63
N LEU A 358 -18.41 7.61 5.73
CA LEU A 358 -18.46 9.05 5.95
C LEU A 358 -19.74 9.64 5.33
N GLU A 359 -20.50 10.36 6.13
CA GLU A 359 -21.63 11.17 5.67
C GLU A 359 -21.47 12.59 6.23
N ASN A 360 -21.47 13.60 5.37
CA ASN A 360 -21.29 15.01 5.75
C ASN A 360 -20.08 15.23 6.67
N ALA A 361 -18.93 14.64 6.32
CA ALA A 361 -17.66 14.67 7.08
C ALA A 361 -17.75 14.08 8.51
N ARG A 362 -18.75 13.24 8.80
CA ARG A 362 -18.92 12.51 10.07
C ARG A 362 -18.91 11.02 9.81
N ALA A 363 -18.38 10.26 10.78
CA ALA A 363 -18.48 8.80 10.74
C ALA A 363 -19.87 8.36 11.15
N VAL A 364 -20.57 7.64 10.27
CA VAL A 364 -21.83 6.95 10.59
C VAL A 364 -21.58 5.43 10.57
N ILE A 365 -22.30 4.69 11.41
CA ILE A 365 -22.10 3.25 11.57
C ILE A 365 -23.29 2.46 11.01
N TYR A 366 -22.99 1.26 10.48
CA TYR A 366 -24.05 0.36 10.05
C TYR A 366 -24.90 -0.07 11.25
N ARG A 367 -26.23 -0.14 11.06
CA ARG A 367 -27.17 -0.44 12.14
C ARG A 367 -26.95 -1.75 12.90
N ASN A 368 -26.37 -2.76 12.24
CA ASN A 368 -26.11 -4.08 12.82
C ASN A 368 -24.61 -4.38 12.76
N GLN A 369 -23.93 -4.30 13.90
CA GLN A 369 -22.50 -4.54 14.07
C GLN A 369 -22.17 -5.98 14.46
N SER A 370 -23.09 -6.95 14.28
CA SER A 370 -22.82 -8.36 14.54
C SER A 370 -21.68 -8.89 13.65
N SER A 371 -20.87 -9.80 14.20
CA SER A 371 -19.71 -10.38 13.52
C SER A 371 -20.06 -11.25 12.29
N GLY A 372 -21.28 -11.79 12.23
CA GLY A 372 -21.77 -12.59 11.11
C GLY A 372 -22.35 -11.77 9.95
N VAL A 373 -22.44 -10.43 10.06
CA VAL A 373 -23.12 -9.59 9.06
C VAL A 373 -22.12 -9.04 8.04
N LEU A 374 -21.85 -9.83 6.97
CA LEU A 374 -20.95 -9.39 5.88
C LEU A 374 -21.52 -8.18 5.10
N ARG A 375 -22.85 -8.05 5.01
CA ARG A 375 -23.49 -6.88 4.37
C ARG A 375 -23.05 -5.55 4.99
N SER A 376 -22.71 -5.55 6.29
CA SER A 376 -22.18 -4.35 6.95
C SER A 376 -20.83 -3.91 6.38
N ALA A 377 -19.98 -4.85 5.97
CA ALA A 377 -18.70 -4.56 5.34
C ALA A 377 -18.88 -4.06 3.89
N ALA A 378 -19.82 -4.64 3.14
CA ALA A 378 -20.14 -4.18 1.78
C ALA A 378 -20.75 -2.76 1.73
N TRP A 379 -21.42 -2.34 2.82
CA TRP A 379 -21.95 -0.99 2.97
C TRP A 379 -20.88 0.01 3.44
N ALA A 380 -19.90 -0.46 4.23
CA ALA A 380 -18.92 0.41 4.87
C ALA A 380 -17.84 0.89 3.88
N GLU A 381 -17.35 2.11 4.12
CA GLU A 381 -16.18 2.68 3.47
C GLU A 381 -14.94 2.59 4.37
N GLY A 382 -15.13 2.27 5.67
CA GLY A 382 -14.06 2.18 6.65
C GLY A 382 -14.45 1.46 7.92
N LEU A 383 -13.48 1.36 8.82
CA LEU A 383 -13.66 0.91 10.19
C LEU A 383 -13.57 2.12 11.13
N VAL A 384 -14.55 2.25 12.02
CA VAL A 384 -14.51 3.24 13.09
C VAL A 384 -14.00 2.58 14.34
N GLU A 385 -12.89 3.09 14.89
CA GLU A 385 -12.27 2.58 16.10
C GLU A 385 -12.89 3.22 17.34
N VAL A 386 -13.35 2.38 18.27
CA VAL A 386 -13.81 2.78 19.61
C VAL A 386 -12.90 2.11 20.64
N LEU A 387 -12.22 2.90 21.46
CA LEU A 387 -11.25 2.42 22.44
C LEU A 387 -11.94 1.70 23.59
N GLU A 388 -11.18 0.84 24.28
CA GLU A 388 -11.62 0.11 25.45
C GLU A 388 -12.09 1.08 26.56
N GLY A 389 -13.20 0.76 27.21
CA GLY A 389 -13.73 1.56 28.32
C GLY A 389 -14.33 2.91 27.92
N THR A 390 -14.40 3.23 26.61
CA THR A 390 -14.86 4.53 26.12
C THR A 390 -16.34 4.50 25.79
N THR A 391 -17.05 5.56 26.19
CA THR A 391 -18.37 5.91 25.68
C THR A 391 -18.22 7.08 24.70
N LEU A 392 -19.10 7.16 23.70
CA LEU A 392 -19.12 8.26 22.75
C LEU A 392 -20.50 8.92 22.73
N VAL A 393 -20.50 10.24 22.56
CA VAL A 393 -21.66 11.01 22.15
C VAL A 393 -21.46 11.55 20.74
N GLU A 394 -22.53 11.88 20.05
CA GLU A 394 -22.46 12.47 18.72
C GLU A 394 -21.60 13.75 18.76
N GLY A 395 -20.64 13.84 17.82
CA GLY A 395 -19.65 14.91 17.75
C GLY A 395 -18.28 14.58 18.34
N ASP A 396 -18.14 13.53 19.16
CA ASP A 396 -16.84 13.08 19.66
C ASP A 396 -15.93 12.62 18.53
N TRP A 397 -14.62 12.85 18.71
CA TRP A 397 -13.63 12.45 17.71
C TRP A 397 -13.31 10.95 17.78
N VAL A 398 -13.43 10.27 16.66
CA VAL A 398 -13.10 8.85 16.49
C VAL A 398 -12.08 8.66 15.39
N ASN A 399 -11.27 7.58 15.47
CA ASN A 399 -10.40 7.18 14.38
C ASN A 399 -11.22 6.46 13.30
N PHE A 400 -10.99 6.83 12.04
CA PHE A 400 -11.55 6.20 10.85
C PHE A 400 -10.41 5.59 10.03
N ILE A 401 -10.51 4.31 9.74
CA ILE A 401 -9.57 3.54 8.92
C ILE A 401 -10.27 3.23 7.60
N PRO A 402 -9.91 3.87 6.47
CA PRO A 402 -10.53 3.58 5.18
C PRO A 402 -10.32 2.12 4.75
N LEU A 403 -11.34 1.50 4.18
CA LEU A 403 -11.21 0.15 3.63
C LEU A 403 -10.28 0.12 2.41
N SER A 404 -10.13 1.21 1.67
CA SER A 404 -9.13 1.34 0.60
C SER A 404 -7.71 1.07 1.08
N GLU A 405 -7.38 1.48 2.33
CA GLU A 405 -6.06 1.28 2.92
C GLU A 405 -5.79 -0.17 3.34
N VAL A 406 -6.83 -0.93 3.61
CA VAL A 406 -6.72 -2.31 4.11
C VAL A 406 -7.04 -3.38 3.07
N LEU A 407 -7.69 -3.00 1.99
CA LEU A 407 -8.06 -3.91 0.91
C LEU A 407 -7.07 -3.90 -0.28
N GLY A 408 -6.05 -3.02 -0.26
CA GLY A 408 -4.98 -2.94 -1.27
C GLY A 408 -5.29 -2.01 -2.42
#